data_643054c38af1ddda5407e0dcd2942dc8
#
_entry.id   643054c38af1ddda5407e0dcd2942dc8
#
_cell.length_a   1.000
_cell.length_b   1.000
_cell.length_c   1.000
_cell.angle_alpha   90.00
_cell.angle_beta   90.00
_cell.angle_gamma   90.00
#
_symmetry.space_group_name_H-M   'P 1'
#
loop_
_entity.id
_entity.type
_entity.pdbx_description
1 polymer ?
#
loop_
_entity_poly.entity_id
_entity_poly.type
_entity_poly.pdbx_seq_one_letter_code
_entity_poly.pdbx_strand_id
1 'polypeptide(L)'
;MTDAAPDFRLYHSNSLEVLAGLLAEALRSPAPGQPLLAPDTVLIPQVAMRRWLQATLAARHGVAANLEFLTPGEFVARALAANLPDEGADLDAAALHWRLYAVLADGQLLARPALAPVAGYLADGDPVKAWTLAGELAGVFEKYQAWRRDWL
;
A
#
# COMPACT_ATOMS: atom_id res chain seq x y z
N MET A 1 30.82 22.44 -0.85
CA MET A 1 29.60 21.58 -0.85
C MET A 1 28.49 22.43 -0.28
N THR A 2 27.70 23.07 -1.12
CA THR A 2 26.54 23.86 -0.70
C THR A 2 25.46 22.86 -0.29
N ASP A 3 25.18 22.83 0.99
CA ASP A 3 24.05 22.09 1.58
C ASP A 3 22.77 22.79 1.11
N ALA A 4 22.29 22.38 -0.08
CA ALA A 4 21.01 22.86 -0.58
C ALA A 4 19.93 22.18 0.27
N ALA A 5 19.28 22.97 1.12
CA ALA A 5 18.09 22.51 1.85
C ALA A 5 17.12 21.84 0.86
N PRO A 6 16.50 20.71 1.23
CA PRO A 6 15.55 20.03 0.36
C PRO A 6 14.44 21.01 -0.03
N ASP A 7 14.19 21.14 -1.34
CA ASP A 7 13.17 22.04 -1.87
C ASP A 7 11.78 21.44 -1.59
N PHE A 8 11.29 21.65 -0.37
CA PHE A 8 9.96 21.22 0.04
C PHE A 8 8.96 22.34 -0.22
N ARG A 9 7.96 22.08 -1.07
CA ARG A 9 6.89 23.03 -1.40
C ARG A 9 5.54 22.43 -1.06
N LEU A 10 4.75 23.13 -0.25
CA LEU A 10 3.39 22.74 0.10
C LEU A 10 2.39 23.60 -0.67
N TYR A 11 1.55 22.95 -1.46
CA TYR A 11 0.42 23.56 -2.15
C TYR A 11 -0.89 22.98 -1.63
N HIS A 12 -1.90 23.79 -1.38
CA HIS A 12 -3.23 23.33 -1.04
C HIS A 12 -4.30 24.10 -1.81
N SER A 13 -5.34 23.40 -2.21
CA SER A 13 -6.49 23.95 -2.92
C SER A 13 -7.70 23.04 -2.74
N ASN A 14 -8.90 23.59 -2.87
CA ASN A 14 -10.14 22.83 -2.99
C ASN A 14 -10.45 22.41 -4.45
N SER A 15 -9.60 22.78 -5.41
CA SER A 15 -9.68 22.36 -6.81
C SER A 15 -8.52 21.44 -7.16
N LEU A 16 -8.83 20.20 -7.54
CA LEU A 16 -7.84 19.23 -8.03
C LEU A 16 -7.22 19.66 -9.35
N GLU A 17 -7.95 20.36 -10.19
CA GLU A 17 -7.47 20.85 -11.48
C GLU A 17 -6.36 21.90 -11.29
N VAL A 18 -6.49 22.75 -10.28
CA VAL A 18 -5.45 23.74 -9.91
C VAL A 18 -4.20 23.02 -9.43
N LEU A 19 -4.35 22.05 -8.52
CA LEU A 19 -3.22 21.25 -8.02
C LEU A 19 -2.54 20.44 -9.13
N ALA A 20 -3.31 19.81 -10.00
CA ALA A 20 -2.75 19.10 -11.17
C ALA A 20 -2.02 20.07 -12.13
N GLY A 21 -2.48 21.31 -12.23
CA GLY A 21 -1.79 22.35 -12.96
C GLY A 21 -0.42 22.70 -12.39
N LEU A 22 -0.34 22.87 -11.08
CA LEU A 22 0.93 23.13 -10.38
C LEU A 22 1.89 21.95 -10.49
N LEU A 23 1.38 20.71 -10.36
CA LEU A 23 2.16 19.50 -10.57
C LEU A 23 2.70 19.45 -12.02
N ALA A 24 1.87 19.76 -13.03
CA ALA A 24 2.31 19.80 -14.41
C ALA A 24 3.48 20.78 -14.60
N GLU A 25 3.40 21.98 -14.04
CA GLU A 25 4.51 22.94 -14.11
C GLU A 25 5.77 22.43 -13.40
N ALA A 26 5.64 21.80 -12.25
CA ALA A 26 6.76 21.24 -11.51
C ALA A 26 7.47 20.12 -12.31
N LEU A 27 6.72 19.26 -12.99
CA LEU A 27 7.24 18.16 -13.81
C LEU A 27 7.91 18.60 -15.12
N ARG A 28 7.85 19.87 -15.49
CA ARG A 28 8.59 20.40 -16.65
C ARG A 28 10.08 20.50 -16.41
N SER A 29 10.49 20.59 -15.17
CA SER A 29 11.88 20.79 -14.79
C SER A 29 12.37 19.56 -14.04
N PRO A 30 13.25 18.74 -14.63
CA PRO A 30 13.82 17.58 -13.94
C PRO A 30 14.59 18.05 -12.70
N ALA A 31 14.60 17.21 -11.68
CA ALA A 31 15.38 17.47 -10.46
C ALA A 31 16.89 17.54 -10.79
N PRO A 32 17.66 18.41 -10.13
CA PRO A 32 19.08 18.49 -10.35
C PRO A 32 19.76 17.13 -10.17
N GLY A 33 20.49 16.67 -11.18
CA GLY A 33 21.20 15.39 -11.18
C GLY A 33 20.32 14.16 -11.49
N GLN A 34 19.06 14.34 -11.77
CA GLN A 34 18.17 13.24 -12.19
C GLN A 34 18.57 12.73 -13.60
N PRO A 35 18.78 11.41 -13.78
CA PRO A 35 19.01 10.83 -15.10
C PRO A 35 17.81 11.10 -16.03
N LEU A 36 18.07 11.37 -17.30
CA LEU A 36 17.05 11.76 -18.30
C LEU A 36 15.87 10.78 -18.40
N LEU A 37 16.12 9.49 -18.19
CA LEU A 37 15.11 8.43 -18.28
C LEU A 37 14.62 7.95 -16.91
N ALA A 38 15.07 8.56 -15.82
CA ALA A 38 14.54 8.22 -14.50
C ALA A 38 13.10 8.73 -14.38
N PRO A 39 12.13 7.88 -13.98
CA PRO A 39 10.76 8.31 -13.84
C PRO A 39 10.59 9.27 -12.67
N ASP A 40 9.70 10.26 -12.84
CA ASP A 40 9.20 11.04 -11.71
C ASP A 40 8.18 10.20 -10.93
N THR A 41 8.40 10.07 -9.64
CA THR A 41 7.49 9.33 -8.75
C THR A 41 6.43 10.28 -8.19
N VAL A 42 5.16 9.97 -8.48
CA VAL A 42 4.01 10.73 -8.03
C VAL A 42 3.21 9.89 -7.03
N LEU A 43 3.12 10.35 -5.78
CA LEU A 43 2.29 9.68 -4.78
C LEU A 43 0.83 10.09 -4.94
N ILE A 44 -0.05 9.11 -5.05
CA ILE A 44 -1.49 9.31 -5.21
C ILE A 44 -2.24 8.64 -4.05
N PRO A 45 -3.32 9.26 -3.52
CA PRO A 45 -4.04 8.71 -2.37
C PRO A 45 -4.75 7.38 -2.68
N GLN A 46 -5.09 7.16 -3.95
CA GLN A 46 -5.76 5.93 -4.40
C GLN A 46 -5.52 5.67 -5.89
N VAL A 47 -5.48 4.42 -6.28
CA VAL A 47 -5.16 3.96 -7.65
C VAL A 47 -6.09 4.58 -8.70
N ALA A 48 -7.36 4.82 -8.38
CA ALA A 48 -8.34 5.42 -9.29
C ALA A 48 -7.92 6.81 -9.79
N MET A 49 -7.14 7.56 -9.00
CA MET A 49 -6.66 8.89 -9.38
C MET A 49 -5.61 8.84 -10.49
N ARG A 50 -4.87 7.75 -10.65
CA ARG A 50 -3.82 7.58 -11.67
C ARG A 50 -4.31 7.98 -13.06
N ARG A 51 -5.42 7.38 -13.50
CA ARG A 51 -5.93 7.56 -14.85
C ARG A 51 -6.34 8.99 -15.14
N TRP A 52 -7.02 9.63 -14.20
CA TRP A 52 -7.43 11.02 -14.31
C TRP A 52 -6.23 11.96 -14.38
N LEU A 53 -5.27 11.78 -13.47
CA LEU A 53 -4.08 12.63 -13.41
C LEU A 53 -3.20 12.47 -14.63
N GLN A 54 -2.99 11.25 -15.11
CA GLN A 54 -2.24 10.97 -16.33
C GLN A 54 -2.88 11.64 -17.56
N ALA A 55 -4.21 11.55 -17.69
CA ALA A 55 -4.94 12.22 -18.78
C ALA A 55 -4.84 13.75 -18.67
N THR A 56 -4.93 14.30 -17.46
CA THR A 56 -4.83 15.75 -17.23
C THR A 56 -3.42 16.27 -17.55
N LEU A 57 -2.38 15.55 -17.18
CA LEU A 57 -0.99 15.90 -17.49
C LEU A 57 -0.73 15.78 -18.99
N ALA A 58 -1.23 14.72 -19.64
CA ALA A 58 -1.10 14.54 -21.09
C ALA A 58 -1.80 15.65 -21.87
N ALA A 59 -2.97 16.11 -21.43
CA ALA A 59 -3.68 17.22 -22.06
C ALA A 59 -2.89 18.54 -21.99
N ARG A 60 -2.05 18.73 -20.96
CA ARG A 60 -1.22 19.94 -20.80
C ARG A 60 0.13 19.89 -21.51
N HIS A 61 0.73 18.72 -21.57
CA HIS A 61 2.09 18.53 -22.10
C HIS A 61 2.12 17.86 -23.48
N GLY A 62 0.95 17.45 -23.99
CA GLY A 62 0.83 16.62 -25.19
C GLY A 62 1.07 15.13 -24.91
N VAL A 63 1.96 14.82 -23.99
CA VAL A 63 2.33 13.47 -23.56
C VAL A 63 2.58 13.46 -22.05
N ALA A 64 2.13 12.42 -21.37
CA ALA A 64 2.48 12.12 -19.98
C ALA A 64 3.17 10.75 -19.92
N ALA A 65 4.47 10.76 -20.17
CA ALA A 65 5.33 9.60 -20.15
C ALA A 65 6.34 9.73 -19.00
N ASN A 66 7.00 8.62 -18.67
CA ASN A 66 8.05 8.56 -17.65
C ASN A 66 7.58 8.99 -16.25
N LEU A 67 6.32 8.68 -15.92
CA LEU A 67 5.71 8.92 -14.61
C LEU A 67 5.41 7.60 -13.93
N GLU A 68 5.83 7.47 -12.69
CA GLU A 68 5.49 6.34 -11.83
C GLU A 68 4.51 6.80 -10.76
N PHE A 69 3.34 6.17 -10.71
CA PHE A 69 2.31 6.48 -9.72
C PHE A 69 2.29 5.41 -8.63
N LEU A 70 2.51 5.82 -7.40
CA LEU A 70 2.50 4.95 -6.24
C LEU A 70 1.48 5.46 -5.21
N THR A 71 0.83 4.53 -4.52
CA THR A 71 0.13 4.85 -3.28
C THR A 71 1.15 5.01 -2.14
N PRO A 72 0.81 5.71 -1.04
CA PRO A 72 1.72 5.81 0.12
C PRO A 72 2.21 4.46 0.64
N GLY A 73 1.33 3.43 0.65
CA GLY A 73 1.70 2.08 1.06
C GLY A 73 2.75 1.44 0.14
N GLU A 74 2.54 1.51 -1.18
CA GLU A 74 3.50 1.01 -2.18
C GLU A 74 4.85 1.74 -2.09
N PHE A 75 4.82 3.05 -1.84
CA PHE A 75 6.05 3.83 -1.67
C PHE A 75 6.82 3.40 -0.42
N VAL A 76 6.13 3.24 0.72
CA VAL A 76 6.76 2.79 1.97
C VAL A 76 7.32 1.38 1.81
N ALA A 77 6.56 0.45 1.24
CA ALA A 77 7.02 -0.92 1.00
C ALA A 77 8.29 -0.94 0.13
N ARG A 78 8.31 -0.14 -0.95
CA ARG A 78 9.48 0.01 -1.82
C ARG A 78 10.69 0.63 -1.10
N ALA A 79 10.46 1.66 -0.29
CA ALA A 79 11.52 2.30 0.49
C ALA A 79 12.10 1.33 1.53
N LEU A 80 11.27 0.52 2.19
CA LEU A 80 11.72 -0.51 3.12
C LEU A 80 12.53 -1.58 2.39
N ALA A 81 12.02 -2.12 1.28
CA ALA A 81 12.72 -3.13 0.49
C ALA A 81 14.08 -2.65 -0.04
N ALA A 82 14.22 -1.35 -0.34
CA ALA A 82 15.48 -0.78 -0.82
C ALA A 82 16.51 -0.52 0.29
N ASN A 83 16.10 -0.41 1.55
CA ASN A 83 16.96 0.03 2.65
C ASN A 83 17.12 -1.02 3.77
N LEU A 84 16.26 -2.02 3.82
CA LEU A 84 16.37 -3.09 4.80
C LEU A 84 16.86 -4.38 4.14
N PRO A 85 17.73 -5.14 4.80
CA PRO A 85 18.03 -6.48 4.34
C PRO A 85 16.76 -7.33 4.32
N ASP A 86 16.71 -8.30 3.40
CA ASP A 86 15.54 -9.16 3.16
C ASP A 86 15.31 -10.09 4.38
N GLU A 87 14.70 -9.55 5.43
CA GLU A 87 14.35 -10.26 6.67
C GLU A 87 12.95 -10.88 6.60
N GLY A 88 12.68 -11.61 5.53
CA GLY A 88 11.46 -12.39 5.41
C GLY A 88 10.40 -11.81 4.48
N ALA A 89 9.56 -12.70 3.98
CA ALA A 89 8.47 -12.33 3.08
C ALA A 89 7.50 -11.37 3.75
N ASP A 90 7.26 -10.26 3.11
CA ASP A 90 6.19 -9.33 3.49
C ASP A 90 4.87 -10.10 3.64
N LEU A 91 4.25 -10.00 4.79
CA LEU A 91 2.93 -10.56 5.02
C LEU A 91 1.89 -9.64 4.41
N ASP A 92 1.74 -9.72 3.08
CA ASP A 92 0.61 -9.07 2.44
C ASP A 92 -0.71 -9.69 2.90
N ALA A 93 -1.81 -9.02 2.62
CA ALA A 93 -3.15 -9.46 3.02
C ALA A 93 -3.47 -10.89 2.50
N ALA A 94 -2.97 -11.26 1.32
CA ALA A 94 -3.18 -12.57 0.73
C ALA A 94 -2.38 -13.65 1.48
N ALA A 95 -1.11 -13.40 1.77
CA ALA A 95 -0.27 -14.31 2.55
C ALA A 95 -0.82 -14.50 3.97
N LEU A 96 -1.30 -13.42 4.60
CA LEU A 96 -1.93 -13.49 5.91
C LEU A 96 -3.22 -14.32 5.87
N HIS A 97 -4.05 -14.15 4.86
CA HIS A 97 -5.28 -14.93 4.67
C HIS A 97 -4.97 -16.45 4.57
N TRP A 98 -4.00 -16.83 3.73
CA TRP A 98 -3.59 -18.23 3.60
C TRP A 98 -3.02 -18.81 4.89
N ARG A 99 -2.23 -18.05 5.64
CA ARG A 99 -1.69 -18.50 6.93
C ARG A 99 -2.79 -18.69 7.96
N LEU A 100 -3.74 -17.77 8.04
CA LEU A 100 -4.89 -17.91 8.93
C LEU A 100 -5.76 -19.11 8.56
N TYR A 101 -5.98 -19.32 7.25
CA TYR A 101 -6.71 -20.52 6.80
C TYR A 101 -6.00 -21.81 7.23
N ALA A 102 -4.68 -21.88 7.09
CA ALA A 102 -3.90 -23.04 7.56
C ALA A 102 -4.02 -23.24 9.07
N VAL A 103 -4.01 -22.16 9.86
CA VAL A 103 -4.21 -22.21 11.32
C VAL A 103 -5.61 -22.71 11.68
N LEU A 104 -6.66 -22.26 10.95
CA LEU A 104 -8.04 -22.70 11.16
C LEU A 104 -8.29 -24.15 10.70
N ALA A 105 -7.43 -24.70 9.85
CA ALA A 105 -7.45 -26.10 9.47
C ALA A 105 -6.70 -27.02 10.44
N ASP A 106 -5.92 -26.46 11.37
CA ASP A 106 -5.17 -27.22 12.36
C ASP A 106 -6.04 -27.58 13.57
N GLY A 107 -6.52 -28.83 13.61
CA GLY A 107 -7.35 -29.34 14.70
C GLY A 107 -6.66 -29.33 16.08
N GLN A 108 -5.32 -29.42 16.14
CA GLN A 108 -4.59 -29.35 17.42
C GLN A 108 -4.60 -27.92 17.98
N LEU A 109 -4.48 -26.93 17.12
CA LEU A 109 -4.61 -25.52 17.52
C LEU A 109 -6.04 -25.20 17.95
N LEU A 110 -7.05 -25.66 17.21
CA LEU A 110 -8.46 -25.44 17.55
C LEU A 110 -8.90 -26.14 18.84
N ALA A 111 -8.20 -27.18 19.28
CA ALA A 111 -8.46 -27.85 20.56
C ALA A 111 -8.06 -27.01 21.80
N ARG A 112 -7.38 -25.87 21.61
CA ARG A 112 -7.02 -24.99 22.72
C ARG A 112 -8.27 -24.34 23.32
N PRO A 113 -8.40 -24.26 24.66
CA PRO A 113 -9.60 -23.70 25.31
C PRO A 113 -9.92 -22.27 24.88
N ALA A 114 -8.90 -21.44 24.61
CA ALA A 114 -9.08 -20.07 24.13
C ALA A 114 -9.73 -19.98 22.74
N LEU A 115 -9.65 -21.04 21.93
CA LEU A 115 -10.20 -21.11 20.58
C LEU A 115 -11.53 -21.90 20.52
N ALA A 116 -12.08 -22.30 21.66
CA ALA A 116 -13.34 -23.05 21.71
C ALA A 116 -14.51 -22.40 20.94
N PRO A 117 -14.72 -21.08 20.95
CA PRO A 117 -15.75 -20.45 20.14
C PRO A 117 -15.49 -20.61 18.63
N VAL A 118 -14.24 -20.54 18.19
CA VAL A 118 -13.84 -20.72 16.77
C VAL A 118 -14.03 -22.17 16.35
N ALA A 119 -13.60 -23.11 17.20
CA ALA A 119 -13.81 -24.54 16.99
C ALA A 119 -15.30 -24.89 16.85
N GLY A 120 -16.15 -24.32 17.72
CA GLY A 120 -17.60 -24.48 17.63
C GLY A 120 -18.19 -23.93 16.35
N TYR A 121 -17.69 -22.78 15.89
CA TYR A 121 -18.12 -22.18 14.64
C TYR A 121 -17.77 -23.04 13.41
N LEU A 122 -16.62 -23.74 13.43
CA LEU A 122 -16.10 -24.58 12.35
C LEU A 122 -16.45 -26.07 12.49
N ALA A 123 -17.29 -26.45 13.47
CA ALA A 123 -17.57 -27.84 13.81
C ALA A 123 -18.21 -28.64 12.67
N ASP A 124 -18.86 -27.99 11.70
CA ASP A 124 -19.44 -28.60 10.50
C ASP A 124 -18.42 -29.05 9.45
N GLY A 125 -17.16 -28.59 9.59
CA GLY A 125 -16.07 -28.94 8.66
C GLY A 125 -16.17 -28.30 7.27
N ASP A 126 -17.00 -27.28 7.09
CA ASP A 126 -17.13 -26.58 5.81
C ASP A 126 -15.88 -25.75 5.50
N PRO A 127 -15.11 -26.09 4.44
CA PRO A 127 -13.90 -25.38 4.06
C PRO A 127 -14.18 -23.93 3.58
N VAL A 128 -15.35 -23.67 3.02
CA VAL A 128 -15.73 -22.32 2.57
C VAL A 128 -15.92 -21.41 3.77
N LYS A 129 -16.50 -21.94 4.84
CA LYS A 129 -16.71 -21.23 6.10
C LYS A 129 -15.37 -20.89 6.78
N ALA A 130 -14.42 -21.86 6.80
CA ALA A 130 -13.08 -21.62 7.31
C ALA A 130 -12.32 -20.59 6.47
N TRP A 131 -12.43 -20.64 5.16
CA TRP A 131 -11.84 -19.67 4.24
C TRP A 131 -12.38 -18.26 4.45
N THR A 132 -13.69 -18.12 4.54
CA THR A 132 -14.35 -16.83 4.78
C THR A 132 -13.91 -16.23 6.12
N LEU A 133 -13.91 -17.04 7.18
CA LEU A 133 -13.44 -16.60 8.49
C LEU A 133 -11.98 -16.16 8.47
N ALA A 134 -11.11 -16.88 7.76
CA ALA A 134 -9.72 -16.51 7.60
C ALA A 134 -9.55 -15.13 6.94
N GLY A 135 -10.37 -14.82 5.94
CA GLY A 135 -10.39 -13.51 5.28
C GLY A 135 -10.83 -12.37 6.21
N GLU A 136 -11.90 -12.59 6.98
CA GLU A 136 -12.36 -11.60 7.97
C GLU A 136 -11.30 -11.35 9.05
N LEU A 137 -10.68 -12.42 9.56
CA LEU A 137 -9.60 -12.31 10.53
C LEU A 137 -8.38 -11.60 9.96
N ALA A 138 -8.00 -11.85 8.69
CA ALA A 138 -6.90 -11.15 8.03
C ALA A 138 -7.15 -9.64 8.02
N GLY A 139 -8.36 -9.21 7.66
CA GLY A 139 -8.75 -7.80 7.68
C GLY A 139 -8.73 -7.17 9.08
N VAL A 140 -9.05 -7.94 10.12
CA VAL A 140 -8.97 -7.48 11.51
C VAL A 140 -7.51 -7.35 11.95
N PHE A 141 -6.66 -8.34 11.67
CA PHE A 141 -5.23 -8.29 12.02
C PHE A 141 -4.50 -7.17 11.28
N GLU A 142 -4.83 -6.92 10.03
CA GLU A 142 -4.27 -5.79 9.27
C GLU A 142 -4.58 -4.45 9.97
N LYS A 143 -5.82 -4.26 10.43
CA LYS A 143 -6.21 -3.09 11.21
C LYS A 143 -5.47 -2.99 12.55
N TYR A 144 -5.26 -4.12 13.24
CA TYR A 144 -4.50 -4.13 14.49
C TYR A 144 -3.05 -3.77 14.27
N GLN A 145 -2.40 -4.31 13.23
CA GLN A 145 -1.04 -3.95 12.86
C GLN A 145 -0.90 -2.45 12.54
N ALA A 146 -1.89 -1.86 11.89
CA ALA A 146 -1.87 -0.44 11.54
C ALA A 146 -2.14 0.49 12.73
N TRP A 147 -3.08 0.13 13.63
CA TRP A 147 -3.65 1.06 14.60
C TRP A 147 -3.52 0.62 16.07
N ARG A 148 -3.30 -0.64 16.32
CA ARG A 148 -3.33 -1.24 17.65
C ARG A 148 -2.20 -2.24 17.87
N ARG A 149 -0.98 -1.82 17.59
CA ARG A 149 0.23 -2.63 17.82
C ARG A 149 0.43 -3.03 19.27
N ASP A 150 -0.13 -2.26 20.19
CA ASP A 150 -0.17 -2.52 21.63
C ASP A 150 -1.02 -3.74 22.00
N TRP A 151 -1.82 -4.29 21.08
CA TRP A 151 -2.65 -5.47 21.28
C TRP A 151 -2.05 -6.76 20.70
N LEU A 152 -0.97 -6.63 19.94
CA LEU A 152 -0.24 -7.75 19.35
C LEU A 152 1.02 -8.06 20.15
#